data_4ce32588703e4851143f769e100802f1
#
_entry.id   4ce32588703e4851143f769e100802f1
#
_cell.length_a   1.000
_cell.length_b   1.000
_cell.length_c   1.000
_cell.angle_alpha   90.00
_cell.angle_beta   90.00
_cell.angle_gamma   90.00
#
_symmetry.space_group_name_H-M   'P 1'
#
loop_
_entity.id
_entity.type
_entity.pdbx_description
1 polymer ?
#
loop_
_entity_poly.entity_id
_entity_poly.type
_entity_poly.pdbx_seq_one_letter_code
_entity_poly.pdbx_strand_id
1 'polypeptide(L)'
;MNRILTVLGSICEERGTDATGIAYNDNGHLRIYKRPRAAHKMHFNVPEHTHVVMGHTRMTTQGSEKKNYNNHPFPGHVKTGDFALAHNGVLYNDEILREALHLPHTKIETDSYIAVQLIEHKNALDFNSLKPWLKNSWALLRLP
;
A
#
# COMPACT_ATOMS: atom_id res chain seq x y z
N MET A 1 -2.82 4.97 21.47
CA MET A 1 -2.55 4.70 20.04
C MET A 1 -2.31 5.98 19.23
N ASN A 2 -3.23 6.92 19.15
CA ASN A 2 -3.14 8.11 18.26
C ASN A 2 -1.89 8.98 18.46
N ARG A 3 -1.48 9.25 19.72
CA ARG A 3 -0.23 9.97 20.01
C ARG A 3 1.01 9.25 19.48
N ILE A 4 1.04 7.92 19.59
CA ILE A 4 2.15 7.11 19.04
C ILE A 4 2.18 7.21 17.53
N LEU A 5 1.03 7.13 16.86
CA LEU A 5 0.94 7.28 15.40
C LEU A 5 1.43 8.64 14.93
N THR A 6 1.11 9.72 15.67
CA THR A 6 1.61 11.06 15.34
C THR A 6 3.14 11.13 15.43
N VAL A 7 3.73 10.60 16.49
CA VAL A 7 5.19 10.60 16.68
C VAL A 7 5.88 9.74 15.61
N LEU A 8 5.44 8.48 15.45
CA LEU A 8 6.00 7.57 14.46
C LEU A 8 5.83 8.12 13.03
N GLY A 9 4.66 8.66 12.71
CA GLY A 9 4.40 9.26 11.41
C GLY A 9 5.36 10.40 11.11
N SER A 10 5.59 11.29 12.06
CA SER A 10 6.54 12.40 11.90
C SER A 10 7.98 11.93 11.72
N ILE A 11 8.40 10.89 12.44
CA ILE A 11 9.74 10.29 12.24
C ILE A 11 9.84 9.63 10.85
N CYS A 12 8.79 8.94 10.42
CA CYS A 12 8.77 8.27 9.11
C CYS A 12 8.73 9.26 7.92
N GLU A 13 8.57 10.57 8.14
CA GLU A 13 8.64 11.58 7.07
C GLU A 13 9.98 11.64 6.36
N GLU A 14 11.05 11.11 6.95
CA GLU A 14 12.32 10.87 6.24
C GLU A 14 12.14 10.02 4.97
N ARG A 15 11.07 9.22 4.90
CA ARG A 15 10.72 8.39 3.75
C ARG A 15 9.85 9.12 2.72
N GLY A 16 9.31 10.27 3.06
CA GLY A 16 8.50 11.10 2.18
C GLY A 16 7.41 11.87 2.91
N THR A 17 7.08 13.02 2.37
CA THR A 17 6.10 13.99 2.94
C THR A 17 4.92 14.26 2.04
N ASP A 18 4.84 13.63 0.87
CA ASP A 18 3.82 13.93 -0.16
C ASP A 18 2.45 13.42 0.24
N ALA A 19 2.40 12.25 0.85
CA ALA A 19 1.16 11.67 1.35
C ALA A 19 1.41 10.77 2.57
N THR A 20 0.38 10.64 3.40
CA THR A 20 0.39 9.76 4.57
C THR A 20 -0.89 8.96 4.63
N GLY A 21 -0.79 7.70 5.00
CA GLY A 21 -1.95 6.84 5.19
C GLY A 21 -1.73 5.78 6.27
N ILE A 22 -2.85 5.34 6.84
CA ILE A 22 -2.91 4.23 7.78
C ILE A 22 -3.98 3.24 7.38
N ALA A 23 -3.80 1.99 7.77
CA ALA A 23 -4.81 0.95 7.71
C ALA A 23 -4.87 0.20 9.04
N TYR A 24 -6.06 -0.18 9.48
CA TYR A 24 -6.29 -0.93 10.71
C TYR A 24 -7.58 -1.75 10.62
N ASN A 25 -7.71 -2.73 11.51
CA ASN A 25 -8.94 -3.50 11.68
C ASN A 25 -9.80 -2.85 12.77
N ASP A 26 -11.05 -2.60 12.45
CA ASP A 26 -12.07 -2.08 13.35
C ASP A 26 -13.23 -3.09 13.42
N ASN A 27 -13.22 -3.93 14.45
CA ASN A 27 -14.25 -4.96 14.68
C ASN A 27 -14.50 -5.85 13.44
N GLY A 28 -13.44 -6.33 12.80
CA GLY A 28 -13.52 -7.19 11.62
C GLY A 28 -13.59 -6.45 10.29
N HIS A 29 -13.65 -5.13 10.30
CA HIS A 29 -13.70 -4.30 9.10
C HIS A 29 -12.37 -3.61 8.84
N LEU A 30 -11.85 -3.73 7.62
CA LEU A 30 -10.70 -2.95 7.19
C LEU A 30 -11.06 -1.47 7.10
N ARG A 31 -10.29 -0.63 7.79
CA ARG A 31 -10.38 0.83 7.71
C ARG A 31 -9.10 1.39 7.13
N ILE A 32 -9.23 2.27 6.14
CA ILE A 32 -8.11 2.99 5.53
C ILE A 32 -8.38 4.49 5.61
N TYR A 33 -7.43 5.22 6.18
CA TYR A 33 -7.43 6.67 6.21
C TYR A 33 -6.12 7.18 5.61
N LYS A 34 -6.20 7.93 4.51
CA LYS A 34 -5.04 8.47 3.80
C LYS A 34 -5.34 9.85 3.22
N ARG A 35 -4.30 10.68 3.15
CA ARG A 35 -4.38 12.06 2.63
C ARG A 35 -3.09 12.43 1.91
N PRO A 36 -3.17 13.32 0.88
CA PRO A 36 -2.01 13.90 0.20
C PRO A 36 -1.39 15.02 1.05
N ARG A 37 -0.79 14.63 2.15
CA ARG A 37 -0.09 15.54 3.07
C ARG A 37 0.88 14.81 3.98
N ALA A 38 1.86 15.56 4.50
CA ALA A 38 2.84 15.08 5.48
C ALA A 38 2.18 14.58 6.77
N ALA A 39 2.80 13.62 7.44
CA ALA A 39 2.25 12.96 8.63
C ALA A 39 2.06 13.91 9.82
N HIS A 40 2.96 14.89 10.02
CA HIS A 40 2.81 15.90 11.08
C HIS A 40 1.55 16.77 10.91
N LYS A 41 0.95 16.80 9.71
CA LYS A 41 -0.31 17.50 9.40
C LYS A 41 -1.53 16.58 9.47
N MET A 42 -1.33 15.31 9.83
CA MET A 42 -2.42 14.33 9.95
C MET A 42 -3.00 14.34 11.35
N HIS A 43 -4.31 14.15 11.44
CA HIS A 43 -5.01 13.86 12.69
C HIS A 43 -5.49 12.42 12.62
N PHE A 44 -4.84 11.56 13.41
CA PHE A 44 -5.24 10.15 13.51
C PHE A 44 -6.34 10.01 14.57
N ASN A 45 -7.37 9.25 14.22
CA ASN A 45 -8.48 8.92 15.12
C ASN A 45 -8.76 7.41 15.02
N VAL A 46 -7.84 6.63 15.58
CA VAL A 46 -7.94 5.17 15.63
C VAL A 46 -8.60 4.78 16.94
N PRO A 47 -9.61 3.89 16.93
CA PRO A 47 -10.30 3.43 18.13
C PRO A 47 -9.33 2.79 19.14
N GLU A 48 -9.61 2.93 20.44
CA GLU A 48 -8.74 2.45 21.51
C GLU A 48 -8.56 0.92 21.53
N HIS A 49 -9.56 0.19 21.08
CA HIS A 49 -9.52 -1.27 20.98
C HIS A 49 -8.67 -1.79 19.81
N THR A 50 -8.15 -0.89 18.95
CA THR A 50 -7.29 -1.29 17.85
C THR A 50 -5.89 -1.63 18.34
N HIS A 51 -5.43 -2.85 18.05
CA HIS A 51 -4.12 -3.34 18.50
C HIS A 51 -3.03 -3.25 17.43
N VAL A 52 -3.42 -3.26 16.15
CA VAL A 52 -2.49 -3.24 15.01
C VAL A 52 -2.87 -2.15 14.03
N VAL A 53 -1.90 -1.31 13.70
CA VAL A 53 -2.04 -0.26 12.68
C VAL A 53 -0.85 -0.36 11.75
N MET A 54 -1.10 -0.41 10.45
CA MET A 54 -0.09 -0.23 9.40
C MET A 54 -0.08 1.23 8.99
N GLY A 55 1.10 1.86 8.93
CA GLY A 55 1.28 3.23 8.46
C GLY A 55 2.22 3.30 7.27
N HIS A 56 2.04 4.32 6.43
CA HIS A 56 2.93 4.61 5.29
C HIS A 56 3.04 6.12 5.08
N THR A 57 4.28 6.60 4.91
CA THR A 57 4.60 7.93 4.42
C THR A 57 5.17 7.79 3.00
N ARG A 58 4.70 8.60 2.07
CA ARG A 58 4.99 8.46 0.64
C ARG A 58 5.91 9.57 0.15
N MET A 59 6.95 9.17 -0.58
CA MET A 59 7.63 9.98 -1.57
C MET A 59 7.10 9.57 -2.94
N THR A 60 6.61 10.51 -3.72
CA THR A 60 5.98 10.22 -5.01
C THR A 60 7.03 9.93 -6.06
N THR A 61 7.00 8.72 -6.60
CA THR A 61 7.83 8.29 -7.73
C THR A 61 7.00 8.13 -9.00
N GLN A 62 5.78 7.62 -8.86
CA GLN A 62 4.86 7.37 -9.96
C GLN A 62 3.42 7.64 -9.53
N GLY A 63 2.61 8.25 -10.41
CA GLY A 63 1.25 8.69 -10.11
C GLY A 63 1.19 9.90 -9.17
N SER A 64 0.25 10.80 -9.38
CA SER A 64 0.13 12.02 -8.58
C SER A 64 -0.40 11.73 -7.17
N GLU A 65 0.28 12.26 -6.14
CA GLU A 65 -0.17 12.20 -4.74
C GLU A 65 -1.49 12.94 -4.51
N LYS A 66 -1.79 13.95 -5.32
CA LYS A 66 -3.05 14.73 -5.24
C LYS A 66 -4.27 13.88 -5.50
N LYS A 67 -4.12 12.84 -6.32
CA LYS A 67 -5.12 11.81 -6.53
C LYS A 67 -5.04 10.79 -5.40
N ASN A 68 -5.82 10.99 -4.34
CA ASN A 68 -5.68 10.22 -3.10
C ASN A 68 -5.78 8.69 -3.28
N TYR A 69 -6.38 8.19 -4.37
CA TYR A 69 -6.40 6.78 -4.69
C TYR A 69 -5.01 6.21 -5.06
N ASN A 70 -4.06 7.06 -5.48
CA ASN A 70 -2.66 6.70 -5.74
C ASN A 70 -1.81 6.53 -4.48
N ASN A 71 -2.34 6.93 -3.31
CA ASN A 71 -1.59 6.89 -2.06
C ASN A 71 -1.79 5.58 -1.31
N HIS A 72 -0.74 5.16 -0.59
CA HIS A 72 -0.80 3.99 0.28
C HIS A 72 -1.55 4.27 1.61
N PRO A 73 -2.07 3.24 2.27
CA PRO A 73 -2.19 1.85 1.82
C PRO A 73 -3.27 1.67 0.75
N PHE A 74 -3.14 0.61 -0.04
CA PHE A 74 -4.16 0.19 -1.01
C PHE A 74 -5.05 -0.88 -0.41
N PRO A 75 -6.39 -0.79 -0.55
CA PRO A 75 -7.28 -1.89 -0.23
C PRO A 75 -7.19 -2.98 -1.30
N GLY A 76 -7.36 -4.23 -0.89
CA GLY A 76 -7.57 -5.37 -1.76
C GLY A 76 -8.50 -6.37 -1.09
N HIS A 77 -9.02 -7.31 -1.89
CA HIS A 77 -9.95 -8.32 -1.44
C HIS A 77 -9.56 -9.71 -1.96
N VAL A 78 -9.68 -10.72 -1.11
CA VAL A 78 -9.56 -12.14 -1.47
C VAL A 78 -10.64 -12.92 -0.74
N LYS A 79 -10.86 -14.19 -1.14
CA LYS A 79 -11.90 -15.06 -0.54
C LYS A 79 -11.87 -15.14 0.99
N THR A 80 -10.72 -14.90 1.61
CA THR A 80 -10.56 -14.92 3.08
C THR A 80 -10.83 -13.59 3.74
N GLY A 81 -11.07 -12.51 3.00
CA GLY A 81 -11.41 -11.18 3.50
C GLY A 81 -10.63 -10.05 2.85
N ASP A 82 -10.80 -8.87 3.41
CA ASP A 82 -10.15 -7.65 2.96
C ASP A 82 -8.71 -7.56 3.51
N PHE A 83 -7.82 -6.99 2.73
CA PHE A 83 -6.46 -6.69 3.15
C PHE A 83 -6.05 -5.27 2.75
N ALA A 84 -5.01 -4.76 3.37
CA ALA A 84 -4.35 -3.54 2.97
C ALA A 84 -2.90 -3.81 2.59
N LEU A 85 -2.40 -3.14 1.56
CA LEU A 85 -1.02 -3.25 1.10
C LEU A 85 -0.34 -1.89 1.10
N ALA A 86 0.84 -1.82 1.71
CA ALA A 86 1.79 -0.73 1.53
C ALA A 86 3.12 -1.30 1.06
N HIS A 87 3.78 -0.61 0.13
CA HIS A 87 5.05 -1.01 -0.43
C HIS A 87 6.02 0.17 -0.42
N ASN A 88 7.25 -0.11 -0.04
CA ASN A 88 8.34 0.84 -0.08
C ASN A 88 9.39 0.36 -1.08
N GLY A 89 9.24 0.80 -2.31
CA GLY A 89 10.09 0.41 -3.44
C GLY A 89 9.48 0.88 -4.76
N VAL A 90 10.08 0.48 -5.87
CA VAL A 90 9.62 0.76 -7.24
C VAL A 90 9.55 -0.55 -8.01
N LEU A 91 8.46 -0.74 -8.75
CA LEU A 91 8.25 -1.87 -9.65
C LEU A 91 8.29 -1.36 -11.10
N TYR A 92 9.27 -1.80 -11.86
CA TYR A 92 9.50 -1.31 -13.22
C TYR A 92 8.74 -2.08 -14.31
N ASN A 93 8.11 -3.19 -13.96
CA ASN A 93 7.44 -4.10 -14.88
C ASN A 93 5.94 -4.24 -14.63
N ASP A 94 5.34 -3.30 -13.92
CA ASP A 94 3.93 -3.33 -13.55
C ASP A 94 3.01 -3.35 -14.79
N GLU A 95 3.29 -2.56 -15.81
CA GLU A 95 2.52 -2.55 -17.08
C GLU A 95 2.64 -3.87 -17.82
N ILE A 96 3.86 -4.41 -17.94
CA ILE A 96 4.12 -5.71 -18.60
C ILE A 96 3.36 -6.84 -17.89
N LEU A 97 3.38 -6.84 -16.55
CA LEU A 97 2.66 -7.85 -15.75
C LEU A 97 1.14 -7.72 -15.91
N ARG A 98 0.64 -6.49 -15.96
CA ARG A 98 -0.79 -6.22 -16.13
C ARG A 98 -1.30 -6.74 -17.46
N GLU A 99 -0.56 -6.50 -18.54
CA GLU A 99 -0.89 -7.00 -19.87
C GLU A 99 -0.76 -8.52 -19.96
N ALA A 100 0.36 -9.09 -19.52
CA ALA A 100 0.65 -10.53 -19.62
C ALA A 100 -0.36 -11.39 -18.84
N LEU A 101 -0.90 -10.88 -17.75
CA LEU A 101 -1.87 -11.58 -16.90
C LEU A 101 -3.31 -11.13 -17.13
N HIS A 102 -3.56 -10.24 -18.10
CA HIS A 102 -4.89 -9.69 -18.39
C HIS A 102 -5.59 -9.13 -17.14
N LEU A 103 -4.83 -8.41 -16.30
CA LEU A 103 -5.36 -7.86 -15.05
C LEU A 103 -6.34 -6.71 -15.34
N PRO A 104 -7.33 -6.49 -14.47
CA PRO A 104 -8.33 -5.44 -14.67
C PRO A 104 -7.70 -4.05 -14.82
N HIS A 105 -8.28 -3.23 -15.69
CA HIS A 105 -7.93 -1.83 -15.78
C HIS A 105 -8.18 -1.11 -14.45
N THR A 106 -7.27 -0.20 -14.10
CA THR A 106 -7.37 0.61 -12.88
C THR A 106 -7.03 2.06 -13.17
N LYS A 107 -7.65 2.97 -12.40
CA LYS A 107 -7.28 4.39 -12.40
C LYS A 107 -6.07 4.69 -11.50
N ILE A 108 -5.59 3.70 -10.75
CA ILE A 108 -4.45 3.85 -9.84
C ILE A 108 -3.19 3.77 -10.70
N GLU A 109 -2.42 4.86 -10.66
CA GLU A 109 -1.24 5.08 -11.50
C GLU A 109 0.06 4.63 -10.81
N THR A 110 -0.02 4.24 -9.53
CA THR A 110 1.15 3.81 -8.74
C THR A 110 1.53 2.38 -9.09
N ASP A 111 2.79 2.17 -9.43
CA ASP A 111 3.40 0.87 -9.74
C ASP A 111 3.10 -0.22 -8.70
N SER A 112 3.16 0.14 -7.44
CA SER A 112 2.92 -0.78 -6.31
C SER A 112 1.52 -1.40 -6.29
N TYR A 113 0.53 -0.79 -6.97
CA TYR A 113 -0.82 -1.33 -7.00
C TYR A 113 -0.92 -2.66 -7.77
N ILE A 114 0.03 -2.95 -8.64
CA ILE A 114 0.11 -4.27 -9.31
C ILE A 114 0.17 -5.42 -8.29
N ALA A 115 0.81 -5.22 -7.13
CA ALA A 115 0.88 -6.25 -6.10
C ALA A 115 -0.50 -6.59 -5.53
N VAL A 116 -1.38 -5.60 -5.36
CA VAL A 116 -2.78 -5.84 -4.97
C VAL A 116 -3.49 -6.66 -6.04
N GLN A 117 -3.38 -6.26 -7.31
CA GLN A 117 -4.01 -6.94 -8.42
C GLN A 117 -3.53 -8.40 -8.57
N LEU A 118 -2.24 -8.66 -8.33
CA LEU A 118 -1.68 -10.03 -8.36
C LEU A 118 -2.24 -10.90 -7.23
N ILE A 119 -2.36 -10.35 -6.02
CA ILE A 119 -2.95 -11.04 -4.87
C ILE A 119 -4.43 -11.35 -5.14
N GLU A 120 -5.19 -10.38 -5.62
CA GLU A 120 -6.60 -10.55 -5.99
C GLU A 120 -6.78 -11.56 -7.12
N HIS A 121 -5.91 -11.53 -8.15
CA HIS A 121 -5.92 -12.49 -9.26
C HIS A 121 -5.69 -13.93 -8.76
N LYS A 122 -4.79 -14.13 -7.79
CA LYS A 122 -4.58 -15.42 -7.12
C LYS A 122 -5.66 -15.76 -6.12
N ASN A 123 -6.45 -14.80 -5.72
CA ASN A 123 -7.53 -14.93 -4.74
C ASN A 123 -7.08 -15.57 -3.41
N ALA A 124 -5.84 -15.29 -3.00
CA ALA A 124 -5.25 -15.80 -1.77
C ALA A 124 -4.17 -14.84 -1.24
N LEU A 125 -4.18 -14.61 0.08
CA LEU A 125 -3.17 -13.84 0.79
C LEU A 125 -2.33 -14.81 1.62
N ASP A 126 -1.43 -15.52 0.96
CA ASP A 126 -0.50 -16.46 1.58
C ASP A 126 0.92 -16.32 0.97
N PHE A 127 1.88 -17.02 1.53
CA PHE A 127 3.27 -16.96 1.06
C PHE A 127 3.41 -17.45 -0.40
N ASN A 128 2.61 -18.40 -0.84
CA ASN A 128 2.70 -18.95 -2.19
C ASN A 128 2.16 -17.96 -3.23
N SER A 129 1.13 -17.19 -2.91
CA SER A 129 0.62 -16.12 -3.78
C SER A 129 1.57 -14.94 -3.89
N LEU A 130 2.34 -14.66 -2.83
CA LEU A 130 3.33 -13.58 -2.80
C LEU A 130 4.68 -13.97 -3.42
N LYS A 131 5.05 -15.24 -3.39
CA LYS A 131 6.34 -15.75 -3.87
C LYS A 131 6.66 -15.39 -5.34
N PRO A 132 5.75 -15.49 -6.31
CA PRO A 132 6.01 -15.05 -7.69
C PRO A 132 6.32 -13.56 -7.78
N TRP A 133 5.61 -12.73 -7.02
CA TRP A 133 5.85 -11.29 -6.96
C TRP A 133 7.24 -10.98 -6.38
N LEU A 134 7.60 -11.61 -5.26
CA LEU A 134 8.92 -11.46 -4.66
C LEU A 134 10.04 -11.90 -5.62
N LYS A 135 9.88 -13.01 -6.33
CA LYS A 135 10.86 -13.48 -7.31
C LYS A 135 11.02 -12.51 -8.47
N ASN A 136 9.95 -11.96 -8.98
CA ASN A 136 9.97 -11.04 -10.11
C ASN A 136 10.51 -9.64 -9.71
N SER A 137 10.26 -9.18 -8.50
CA SER A 137 10.85 -7.95 -7.98
C SER A 137 12.37 -8.08 -7.77
N TRP A 138 12.87 -9.26 -7.37
CA TRP A 138 14.30 -9.54 -7.22
C TRP A 138 15.00 -9.86 -8.55
N ALA A 139 14.31 -10.41 -9.54
CA ALA A 139 14.88 -10.69 -10.86
C ALA A 139 15.26 -9.40 -11.61
N LEU A 140 14.63 -8.29 -11.31
CA LEU A 140 14.99 -6.97 -11.85
C LEU A 140 16.19 -6.32 -11.14
N LEU A 141 16.56 -6.77 -9.94
CA LEU A 141 17.80 -6.40 -9.27
C LEU A 141 19.04 -7.18 -9.79
N ARG A 142 18.86 -8.07 -10.76
CA ARG A 142 19.92 -8.84 -11.43
C ARG A 142 20.15 -8.39 -12.87
N LEU A 143 20.11 -7.11 -13.14
CA LEU A 143 20.70 -6.60 -14.37
C LEU A 143 22.12 -6.08 -14.05
N PRO A 144 23.10 -6.41 -14.90
CA PRO A 144 24.52 -6.21 -14.65
C PRO A 144 24.91 -4.74 -14.47
#